data_3a286c7064b3077e3e10cffd68666471
#
_entry.id   3a286c7064b3077e3e10cffd68666471
#
_cell.length_a   1.000
_cell.length_b   1.000
_cell.length_c   1.000
_cell.angle_alpha   90.00
_cell.angle_beta   90.00
_cell.angle_gamma   90.00
#
_symmetry.space_group_name_H-M   'P 1'
#
loop_
_entity.id
_entity.type
_entity.pdbx_description
1 polymer ?
#
loop_
_entity_poly.entity_id
_entity_poly.type
_entity_poly.pdbx_seq_one_letter_code
_entity_poly.pdbx_strand_id
1 'polypeptide(L)'
;MTRRSALIGLFTLLLVVINAACAGDDKKEEPNPFGLTSEVITSAGNVDAMEFAPDGRLFYAEHWTGDIRVRTATGEVLPEPFAHVDVASTVAMGLTGLALDPDFATNHYVYVLYSQLLAPGPPPGGKPVLARFTDSNNKGTDMIVLINDLPAVNPERVFNANGSLHFGPDGHLYFTLGDYDRAQDTGPQGKHLPQDLSTPIGKMLRVNKADGRAPTDNPFVNDPTADPRIYAYGFRGAFNFTFRPASGRLYGTDNAGVTCEGVIIVEAGGNYGWPDVGPFPFSDCSAGRPKLPIGYLAQASRSPSDFDSTVGGSGMEFISGTRYAVLGDSLVVCEARTQLLRRLVLAPPNLDKITANDVIARDCWLDVTVGPDGLIYYANLTEIRRLLPPAPSPSPSPPTPPAS
;
A
#
# COMPACT_ATOMS: atom_id res chain seq x y z
N MET A 1 43.78 24.93 -8.77
CA MET A 1 43.36 24.82 -10.18
C MET A 1 42.98 23.37 -10.45
N THR A 2 41.75 23.20 -10.97
CA THR A 2 41.20 22.01 -11.65
C THR A 2 41.00 20.73 -10.85
N ARG A 3 39.74 20.50 -10.45
CA ARG A 3 38.92 19.30 -10.69
C ARG A 3 37.59 19.39 -9.92
N ARG A 4 36.64 20.16 -10.44
CA ARG A 4 35.23 20.10 -10.06
C ARG A 4 34.43 20.26 -11.35
N SER A 5 34.18 19.19 -12.08
CA SER A 5 33.21 19.18 -13.18
C SER A 5 33.10 17.76 -13.73
N ALA A 6 32.38 16.86 -13.06
CA ALA A 6 31.97 15.58 -13.64
C ALA A 6 30.93 14.83 -12.77
N LEU A 7 29.91 15.51 -12.21
CA LEU A 7 28.86 14.80 -11.47
C LEU A 7 27.43 15.28 -11.78
N ILE A 8 27.24 16.10 -12.83
CA ILE A 8 25.89 16.61 -13.22
C ILE A 8 25.26 15.80 -14.35
N GLY A 9 25.99 14.85 -14.94
CA GLY A 9 25.55 14.10 -16.12
C GLY A 9 24.76 12.81 -15.89
N LEU A 10 24.57 12.34 -14.65
CA LEU A 10 24.00 11.01 -14.41
C LEU A 10 22.53 11.01 -13.96
N PHE A 11 21.98 12.16 -13.58
CA PHE A 11 20.58 12.25 -13.10
C PHE A 11 19.53 12.41 -14.19
N THR A 12 19.92 12.88 -15.37
CA THR A 12 18.99 13.06 -16.50
C THR A 12 18.76 11.76 -17.30
N LEU A 13 19.56 10.72 -17.07
CA LEU A 13 19.46 9.45 -17.80
C LEU A 13 18.49 8.46 -17.17
N LEU A 14 18.13 8.64 -15.90
CA LEU A 14 17.23 7.71 -15.20
C LEU A 14 15.75 7.92 -15.52
N LEU A 15 15.36 9.14 -15.92
CA LEU A 15 13.97 9.41 -16.37
C LEU A 15 13.69 9.00 -17.81
N VAL A 16 14.73 8.84 -18.63
CA VAL A 16 14.57 8.43 -20.05
C VAL A 16 14.51 6.91 -20.21
N VAL A 17 15.06 6.14 -19.25
CA VAL A 17 15.07 4.66 -19.31
C VAL A 17 13.71 4.05 -18.98
N ILE A 18 12.82 4.76 -18.27
CA ILE A 18 11.46 4.26 -17.98
C ILE A 18 10.58 4.28 -19.25
N ASN A 19 10.84 5.15 -20.22
CA ASN A 19 10.06 5.25 -21.46
C ASN A 19 10.60 4.40 -22.63
N ALA A 20 11.78 3.80 -22.54
CA ALA A 20 12.37 3.02 -23.63
C ALA A 20 12.20 1.49 -23.47
N ALA A 21 11.71 1.01 -22.33
CA ALA A 21 11.48 -0.42 -22.09
C ALA A 21 10.07 -0.91 -22.48
N CYS A 22 9.22 -0.01 -23.04
CA CYS A 22 7.88 -0.37 -23.53
C CYS A 22 7.83 -0.70 -25.03
N ALA A 23 8.95 -0.98 -25.68
CA ALA A 23 8.98 -1.43 -27.06
C ALA A 23 9.28 -2.94 -27.13
N GLY A 24 8.22 -3.75 -27.11
CA GLY A 24 8.13 -4.99 -27.84
C GLY A 24 9.02 -6.16 -27.40
N ASP A 25 8.59 -6.87 -26.37
CA ASP A 25 8.68 -8.32 -26.39
C ASP A 25 7.24 -8.84 -26.32
N ASP A 26 6.72 -9.37 -27.42
CA ASP A 26 5.48 -10.18 -27.47
C ASP A 26 5.70 -11.49 -26.69
N LYS A 27 5.92 -11.38 -25.37
CA LYS A 27 5.78 -12.53 -24.50
C LYS A 27 4.30 -12.88 -24.54
N LYS A 28 3.98 -13.98 -25.22
CA LYS A 28 2.66 -14.60 -25.17
C LYS A 28 2.25 -14.62 -23.70
N GLU A 29 1.21 -13.85 -23.40
CA GLU A 29 0.62 -13.79 -22.09
C GLU A 29 0.26 -15.22 -21.68
N GLU A 30 0.93 -15.77 -20.69
CA GLU A 30 0.57 -17.10 -20.17
C GLU A 30 -0.87 -16.99 -19.69
N PRO A 31 -1.77 -17.87 -20.14
CA PRO A 31 -3.18 -17.77 -19.77
C PRO A 31 -3.29 -17.87 -18.25
N ASN A 32 -4.03 -16.95 -17.65
CA ASN A 32 -4.35 -16.96 -16.24
C ASN A 32 -4.98 -18.33 -15.88
N PRO A 33 -4.35 -19.14 -15.02
CA PRO A 33 -4.76 -20.52 -14.75
C PRO A 33 -6.17 -20.61 -14.13
N PHE A 34 -6.70 -19.48 -13.64
CA PHE A 34 -8.01 -19.38 -13.02
C PHE A 34 -9.11 -18.93 -14.00
N GLY A 35 -8.79 -18.66 -15.26
CA GLY A 35 -9.74 -18.16 -16.26
C GLY A 35 -10.29 -16.77 -15.98
N LEU A 36 -9.61 -15.98 -15.14
CA LEU A 36 -10.00 -14.63 -14.82
C LEU A 36 -9.64 -13.69 -15.97
N THR A 37 -10.44 -12.64 -16.14
CA THR A 37 -10.17 -11.56 -17.10
C THR A 37 -10.26 -10.22 -16.40
N SER A 38 -9.67 -9.17 -16.97
CA SER A 38 -9.76 -7.83 -16.41
C SER A 38 -10.32 -6.85 -17.43
N GLU A 39 -11.02 -5.84 -16.95
CA GLU A 39 -11.51 -4.73 -17.76
C GLU A 39 -11.13 -3.40 -17.12
N VAL A 40 -10.87 -2.40 -17.96
CA VAL A 40 -10.68 -1.00 -17.53
C VAL A 40 -12.03 -0.41 -17.17
N ILE A 41 -12.14 0.16 -15.96
CA ILE A 41 -13.39 0.83 -15.55
C ILE A 41 -13.29 2.35 -15.63
N THR A 42 -12.07 2.89 -15.59
CA THR A 42 -11.80 4.31 -15.81
C THR A 42 -10.32 4.56 -16.01
N SER A 43 -9.99 5.63 -16.74
CA SER A 43 -8.66 6.22 -16.71
C SER A 43 -8.49 7.01 -15.42
N ALA A 44 -7.32 6.94 -14.80
CA ALA A 44 -6.96 7.65 -13.58
C ALA A 44 -5.45 7.89 -13.56
N GLY A 45 -5.00 8.96 -12.93
CA GLY A 45 -3.57 9.20 -12.68
C GLY A 45 -3.09 8.33 -11.52
N ASN A 46 -1.88 7.81 -11.56
CA ASN A 46 -1.18 7.05 -10.51
C ASN A 46 -1.91 6.95 -9.14
N VAL A 47 -2.77 5.96 -8.99
CA VAL A 47 -3.68 5.81 -7.85
C VAL A 47 -3.01 5.02 -6.74
N ASP A 48 -2.79 5.65 -5.59
CA ASP A 48 -2.15 5.02 -4.42
C ASP A 48 -3.13 4.43 -3.41
N ALA A 49 -4.38 4.91 -3.42
CA ALA A 49 -5.40 4.43 -2.50
C ALA A 49 -6.79 4.55 -3.11
N MET A 50 -7.63 3.54 -2.86
CA MET A 50 -9.02 3.47 -3.35
C MET A 50 -9.92 2.89 -2.27
N GLU A 51 -11.12 3.48 -2.11
CA GLU A 51 -12.11 2.92 -1.22
C GLU A 51 -13.53 3.17 -1.72
N PHE A 52 -14.39 2.16 -1.60
CA PHE A 52 -15.80 2.27 -1.92
C PHE A 52 -16.60 2.80 -0.74
N ALA A 53 -17.38 3.84 -1.00
CA ALA A 53 -18.39 4.29 -0.05
C ALA A 53 -19.59 3.33 -0.01
N PRO A 54 -20.36 3.31 1.10
CA PRO A 54 -21.54 2.45 1.22
C PRO A 54 -22.62 2.70 0.15
N ASP A 55 -22.61 3.88 -0.47
CA ASP A 55 -23.52 4.26 -1.56
C ASP A 55 -23.04 3.81 -2.96
N GLY A 56 -21.90 3.11 -3.03
CA GLY A 56 -21.32 2.57 -4.25
C GLY A 56 -20.40 3.52 -5.01
N ARG A 57 -20.18 4.74 -4.52
CA ARG A 57 -19.15 5.63 -5.09
C ARG A 57 -17.77 5.07 -4.78
N LEU A 58 -16.84 5.22 -5.73
CA LEU A 58 -15.42 4.93 -5.53
C LEU A 58 -14.66 6.24 -5.35
N PHE A 59 -14.06 6.42 -4.17
CA PHE A 59 -13.09 7.48 -3.91
C PHE A 59 -11.70 6.95 -4.22
N TYR A 60 -10.85 7.77 -4.86
CA TYR A 60 -9.46 7.40 -5.13
C TYR A 60 -8.53 8.58 -5.07
N ALA A 61 -7.30 8.33 -4.66
CA ALA A 61 -6.25 9.30 -4.41
C ALA A 61 -5.21 9.27 -5.53
N GLU A 62 -5.04 10.38 -6.24
CA GLU A 62 -4.00 10.52 -7.27
C GLU A 62 -2.70 11.02 -6.65
N HIS A 63 -1.70 10.16 -6.62
CA HIS A 63 -0.42 10.35 -5.94
C HIS A 63 0.29 11.66 -6.27
N TRP A 64 0.44 11.92 -7.59
CA TRP A 64 1.29 13.02 -8.08
C TRP A 64 0.60 14.37 -8.05
N THR A 65 -0.70 14.38 -8.24
CA THR A 65 -1.48 15.62 -8.32
C THR A 65 -1.98 16.10 -6.97
N GLY A 66 -2.18 15.18 -6.02
CA GLY A 66 -2.82 15.48 -4.74
C GLY A 66 -4.34 15.60 -4.85
N ASP A 67 -4.92 15.17 -5.97
CA ASP A 67 -6.37 15.16 -6.17
C ASP A 67 -7.01 13.92 -5.56
N ILE A 68 -8.07 14.13 -4.81
CA ILE A 68 -9.00 13.08 -4.43
C ILE A 68 -10.14 13.10 -5.44
N ARG A 69 -10.37 11.99 -6.12
CA ARG A 69 -11.37 11.88 -7.19
C ARG A 69 -12.51 10.97 -6.78
N VAL A 70 -13.66 11.15 -7.44
CA VAL A 70 -14.84 10.31 -7.23
C VAL A 70 -15.35 9.77 -8.55
N ARG A 71 -15.57 8.45 -8.58
CA ARG A 71 -16.36 7.76 -9.59
C ARG A 71 -17.70 7.40 -8.97
N THR A 72 -18.78 7.82 -9.62
CA THR A 72 -20.14 7.57 -9.12
C THR A 72 -20.49 6.07 -9.16
N ALA A 73 -21.51 5.67 -8.42
CA ALA A 73 -22.03 4.30 -8.46
C ALA A 73 -22.51 3.89 -9.85
N THR A 74 -22.89 4.84 -10.70
CA THR A 74 -23.31 4.61 -12.11
C THR A 74 -22.13 4.54 -13.07
N GLY A 75 -20.90 4.79 -12.58
CA GLY A 75 -19.68 4.63 -13.37
C GLY A 75 -19.10 5.90 -14.00
N GLU A 76 -19.67 7.06 -13.73
CA GLU A 76 -19.18 8.34 -14.22
C GLU A 76 -18.09 8.88 -13.29
N VAL A 77 -16.95 9.32 -13.84
CA VAL A 77 -15.95 10.09 -13.09
C VAL A 77 -16.36 11.55 -13.09
N LEU A 78 -16.45 12.13 -11.90
CA LEU A 78 -16.80 13.53 -11.78
C LEU A 78 -15.67 14.41 -12.37
N PRO A 79 -16.01 15.46 -13.15
CA PRO A 79 -15.02 16.28 -13.84
C PRO A 79 -14.11 17.03 -12.85
N GLU A 80 -14.68 17.54 -11.76
CA GLU A 80 -13.93 18.22 -10.71
C GLU A 80 -13.48 17.22 -9.64
N PRO A 81 -12.27 17.37 -9.06
CA PRO A 81 -11.86 16.58 -7.93
C PRO A 81 -12.77 16.83 -6.71
N PHE A 82 -12.95 15.81 -5.89
CA PHE A 82 -13.59 15.93 -4.58
C PHE A 82 -12.88 16.96 -3.70
N ALA A 83 -11.57 16.86 -3.63
CA ALA A 83 -10.69 17.80 -2.94
C ALA A 83 -9.27 17.75 -3.56
N HIS A 84 -8.47 18.74 -3.24
CA HIS A 84 -7.07 18.83 -3.63
C HIS A 84 -6.21 19.18 -2.41
N VAL A 85 -5.02 18.57 -2.32
CA VAL A 85 -3.99 18.93 -1.34
C VAL A 85 -2.66 19.18 -2.04
N ASP A 86 -1.94 20.22 -1.62
CA ASP A 86 -0.62 20.54 -2.16
C ASP A 86 0.40 19.49 -1.69
N VAL A 87 0.86 18.65 -2.60
CA VAL A 87 1.76 17.54 -2.28
C VAL A 87 3.20 17.78 -2.73
N ALA A 88 4.15 17.37 -1.90
CA ALA A 88 5.52 17.13 -2.32
C ALA A 88 5.55 15.76 -3.03
N SER A 89 5.60 15.77 -4.37
CA SER A 89 5.49 14.55 -5.16
C SER A 89 6.85 13.99 -5.55
N THR A 90 7.11 12.76 -5.12
CA THR A 90 8.23 11.90 -5.55
C THR A 90 7.72 10.45 -5.60
N VAL A 91 8.58 9.49 -5.90
CA VAL A 91 8.20 8.06 -5.89
C VAL A 91 7.62 7.58 -4.55
N ALA A 92 7.98 8.21 -3.44
CA ALA A 92 7.57 7.81 -2.09
C ALA A 92 6.89 8.92 -1.28
N MET A 93 6.67 10.07 -1.87
CA MET A 93 5.95 11.20 -1.31
C MET A 93 4.86 11.63 -2.27
N GLY A 94 3.66 11.88 -1.77
CA GLY A 94 2.50 12.27 -2.56
C GLY A 94 1.25 12.17 -1.70
N LEU A 95 0.11 11.96 -2.33
CA LEU A 95 -1.13 11.58 -1.68
C LEU A 95 -1.18 10.05 -1.65
N THR A 96 -0.82 9.43 -0.51
CA THR A 96 -0.54 7.99 -0.41
C THR A 96 -1.59 7.19 0.34
N GLY A 97 -2.46 7.84 1.11
CA GLY A 97 -3.51 7.14 1.86
C GLY A 97 -4.85 7.84 1.76
N LEU A 98 -5.89 7.03 1.68
CA LEU A 98 -7.30 7.46 1.71
C LEU A 98 -8.09 6.44 2.51
N ALA A 99 -8.95 6.91 3.42
CA ALA A 99 -9.86 6.05 4.16
C ALA A 99 -11.20 6.76 4.39
N LEU A 100 -12.29 6.02 4.22
CA LEU A 100 -13.62 6.48 4.55
C LEU A 100 -13.96 6.10 5.99
N ASP A 101 -14.63 6.98 6.72
CA ASP A 101 -15.05 6.67 8.09
C ASP A 101 -15.97 5.44 8.09
N PRO A 102 -15.84 4.49 9.03
CA PRO A 102 -16.80 3.38 9.15
C PRO A 102 -18.26 3.83 9.26
N ASP A 103 -18.48 5.04 9.80
CA ASP A 103 -19.80 5.68 9.89
C ASP A 103 -20.07 6.67 8.72
N PHE A 104 -19.38 6.52 7.58
CA PHE A 104 -19.44 7.45 6.44
C PHE A 104 -20.86 7.78 6.00
N ALA A 105 -21.76 6.81 6.02
CA ALA A 105 -23.18 7.01 5.67
C ALA A 105 -23.88 8.09 6.56
N THR A 106 -23.31 8.40 7.73
CA THR A 106 -23.85 9.35 8.70
C THR A 106 -23.03 10.62 8.81
N ASN A 107 -21.70 10.48 8.89
CA ASN A 107 -20.79 11.60 9.16
C ASN A 107 -20.09 12.16 7.92
N HIS A 108 -20.08 11.38 6.83
CA HIS A 108 -19.48 11.75 5.54
C HIS A 108 -17.99 12.11 5.61
N TYR A 109 -17.22 11.51 6.53
CA TYR A 109 -15.80 11.83 6.71
C TYR A 109 -14.90 11.03 5.78
N VAL A 110 -13.96 11.74 5.15
CA VAL A 110 -12.92 11.22 4.26
C VAL A 110 -11.57 11.62 4.84
N TYR A 111 -10.72 10.65 5.14
CA TYR A 111 -9.39 10.85 5.70
C TYR A 111 -8.33 10.66 4.63
N VAL A 112 -7.28 11.47 4.68
CA VAL A 112 -6.17 11.40 3.74
C VAL A 112 -4.83 11.50 4.46
N LEU A 113 -3.86 10.69 4.01
CA LEU A 113 -2.45 10.78 4.38
C LEU A 113 -1.67 11.26 3.17
N TYR A 114 -0.99 12.40 3.30
CA TYR A 114 -0.26 13.00 2.20
C TYR A 114 1.04 13.65 2.67
N SER A 115 2.00 13.80 1.77
CA SER A 115 3.22 14.60 2.01
C SER A 115 2.97 16.04 1.65
N GLN A 116 2.69 16.90 2.64
CA GLN A 116 2.52 18.32 2.44
C GLN A 116 3.77 18.96 1.84
N LEU A 117 3.61 19.77 0.80
CA LEU A 117 4.70 20.52 0.19
C LEU A 117 5.20 21.60 1.17
N LEU A 118 6.47 21.53 1.56
CA LEU A 118 7.14 22.52 2.41
C LEU A 118 8.00 23.49 1.60
N ALA A 119 8.68 22.98 0.57
CA ALA A 119 9.51 23.78 -0.30
C ALA A 119 9.49 23.20 -1.73
N PRO A 120 9.25 24.05 -2.76
CA PRO A 120 9.36 23.61 -4.14
C PRO A 120 10.82 23.32 -4.48
N GLY A 121 11.05 22.35 -5.37
CA GLY A 121 12.38 22.01 -5.87
C GLY A 121 12.43 20.60 -6.47
N PRO A 122 13.48 20.24 -7.21
CA PRO A 122 13.81 18.89 -7.60
C PRO A 122 14.96 18.31 -6.70
N PRO A 123 14.70 17.40 -5.74
CA PRO A 123 13.38 16.95 -5.27
C PRO A 123 12.72 17.96 -4.30
N PRO A 124 11.36 17.96 -4.22
CA PRO A 124 10.64 18.84 -3.31
C PRO A 124 10.78 18.37 -1.86
N GLY A 125 10.81 19.32 -0.92
CA GLY A 125 10.73 19.03 0.51
C GLY A 125 9.29 18.81 0.94
N GLY A 126 9.05 17.81 1.77
CA GLY A 126 7.71 17.48 2.26
C GLY A 126 7.70 16.89 3.66
N LYS A 127 6.52 16.83 4.26
CA LYS A 127 6.28 16.10 5.51
C LYS A 127 4.92 15.41 5.48
N PRO A 128 4.77 14.24 6.10
CA PRO A 128 3.48 13.57 6.20
C PRO A 128 2.49 14.40 7.04
N VAL A 129 1.26 14.42 6.58
CA VAL A 129 0.11 15.06 7.25
C VAL A 129 -1.08 14.11 7.16
N LEU A 130 -1.78 13.94 8.27
CA LEU A 130 -3.09 13.29 8.31
C LEU A 130 -4.17 14.36 8.42
N ALA A 131 -5.10 14.38 7.46
CA ALA A 131 -6.21 15.32 7.45
C ALA A 131 -7.54 14.60 7.18
N ARG A 132 -8.63 15.29 7.49
CA ARG A 132 -10.01 14.84 7.27
C ARG A 132 -10.81 15.90 6.56
N PHE A 133 -11.58 15.49 5.55
CA PHE A 133 -12.61 16.30 4.89
C PHE A 133 -13.99 15.81 5.28
N THR A 134 -15.00 16.65 5.07
CA THR A 134 -16.41 16.27 5.08
C THR A 134 -16.92 16.25 3.64
N ASP A 135 -17.52 15.15 3.20
CA ASP A 135 -18.19 15.09 1.90
C ASP A 135 -19.52 15.87 1.95
N SER A 136 -19.59 16.89 1.14
CA SER A 136 -20.80 17.66 0.88
C SER A 136 -21.13 17.62 -0.62
N ASN A 137 -22.00 16.68 -1.02
CA ASN A 137 -22.41 16.50 -2.42
C ASN A 137 -21.21 16.31 -3.39
N ASN A 138 -20.33 15.38 -3.08
CA ASN A 138 -19.10 15.09 -3.84
C ASN A 138 -18.05 16.22 -3.81
N LYS A 139 -18.11 17.10 -2.83
CA LYS A 139 -17.07 18.09 -2.56
C LYS A 139 -16.54 17.94 -1.15
N GLY A 140 -15.23 17.86 -1.01
CA GLY A 140 -14.54 17.87 0.27
C GLY A 140 -14.55 19.29 0.86
N THR A 141 -15.27 19.45 1.96
CA THR A 141 -15.36 20.71 2.74
C THR A 141 -14.76 20.50 4.12
N ASP A 142 -14.62 21.59 4.86
CA ASP A 142 -14.24 21.59 6.28
C ASP A 142 -12.99 20.75 6.58
N MET A 143 -11.93 20.94 5.79
CA MET A 143 -10.66 20.25 6.02
C MET A 143 -10.14 20.52 7.43
N ILE A 144 -9.92 19.46 8.18
CA ILE A 144 -9.30 19.48 9.51
C ILE A 144 -7.99 18.70 9.44
N VAL A 145 -6.88 19.35 9.80
CA VAL A 145 -5.59 18.70 9.99
C VAL A 145 -5.57 18.06 11.37
N LEU A 146 -5.47 16.72 11.41
CA LEU A 146 -5.44 15.94 12.64
C LEU A 146 -4.02 15.75 13.16
N ILE A 147 -3.05 15.51 12.26
CA ILE A 147 -1.64 15.33 12.60
C ILE A 147 -0.79 16.12 11.60
N ASN A 148 0.08 16.98 12.12
CA ASN A 148 1.02 17.73 11.30
C ASN A 148 2.41 17.91 11.95
N ASP A 149 2.69 17.11 12.98
CA ASP A 149 3.93 17.12 13.75
C ASP A 149 4.86 15.94 13.37
N LEU A 150 4.57 15.23 12.29
CA LEU A 150 5.40 14.14 11.80
C LEU A 150 6.71 14.68 11.20
N PRO A 151 7.82 13.92 11.28
CA PRO A 151 9.11 14.35 10.78
C PRO A 151 9.09 14.68 9.29
N ALA A 152 9.73 15.79 8.92
CA ALA A 152 9.93 16.12 7.51
C ALA A 152 10.87 15.11 6.83
N VAL A 153 10.57 14.83 5.57
CA VAL A 153 11.41 13.99 4.70
C VAL A 153 12.55 14.85 4.16
N ASN A 154 13.79 14.35 4.28
CA ASN A 154 14.93 15.01 3.63
C ASN A 154 14.79 14.86 2.11
N PRO A 155 14.75 15.95 1.33
CA PRO A 155 14.59 15.88 -0.11
C PRO A 155 15.72 15.11 -0.84
N GLU A 156 16.87 14.93 -0.21
CA GLU A 156 17.97 14.09 -0.74
C GLU A 156 17.77 12.59 -0.44
N ARG A 157 16.80 12.22 0.42
CA ARG A 157 16.51 10.86 0.89
C ARG A 157 14.99 10.63 0.82
N VAL A 158 14.47 10.40 -0.37
CA VAL A 158 13.04 10.48 -0.68
C VAL A 158 12.31 9.13 -0.74
N PHE A 159 12.97 8.02 -0.39
CA PHE A 159 12.36 6.70 -0.41
C PHE A 159 11.73 6.35 0.95
N ASN A 160 10.76 5.41 0.91
CA ASN A 160 10.08 4.87 2.09
C ASN A 160 9.52 5.95 3.03
N ALA A 161 8.86 6.98 2.50
CA ALA A 161 8.35 8.07 3.34
C ALA A 161 7.00 7.70 3.98
N ASN A 162 5.96 7.53 3.17
CA ASN A 162 4.61 7.24 3.62
C ASN A 162 4.19 5.83 3.20
N GLY A 163 3.24 5.26 3.94
CA GLY A 163 2.51 4.07 3.56
C GLY A 163 1.01 4.35 3.44
N SER A 164 0.21 3.31 3.58
CA SER A 164 -1.25 3.36 3.49
C SER A 164 -1.91 3.85 4.78
N LEU A 165 -3.22 4.10 4.67
CA LEU A 165 -4.11 4.55 5.75
C LEU A 165 -5.38 3.70 5.74
N HIS A 166 -5.70 3.03 6.85
CA HIS A 166 -6.91 2.21 6.97
C HIS A 166 -7.54 2.35 8.36
N PHE A 167 -8.85 2.10 8.42
CA PHE A 167 -9.52 1.89 9.70
C PHE A 167 -9.32 0.47 10.20
N GLY A 168 -9.00 0.34 11.49
CA GLY A 168 -9.07 -0.95 12.17
C GLY A 168 -10.51 -1.32 12.58
N PRO A 169 -10.75 -2.61 12.88
CA PRO A 169 -12.06 -3.05 13.37
C PRO A 169 -12.45 -2.45 14.73
N ASP A 170 -11.50 -1.82 15.40
CA ASP A 170 -11.67 -1.07 16.65
C ASP A 170 -12.08 0.40 16.44
N GLY A 171 -12.25 0.83 15.16
CA GLY A 171 -12.66 2.18 14.79
C GLY A 171 -11.57 3.24 14.87
N HIS A 172 -10.32 2.85 15.10
CA HIS A 172 -9.17 3.75 15.06
C HIS A 172 -8.53 3.77 13.67
N LEU A 173 -7.83 4.86 13.35
CA LEU A 173 -7.01 4.97 12.16
C LEU A 173 -5.63 4.37 12.40
N TYR A 174 -5.17 3.60 11.43
CA TYR A 174 -3.83 3.07 11.36
C TYR A 174 -3.16 3.59 10.09
N PHE A 175 -1.87 3.92 10.20
CA PHE A 175 -1.06 4.27 9.04
C PHE A 175 0.41 3.96 9.30
N THR A 176 1.19 3.87 8.23
CA THR A 176 2.61 3.52 8.30
C THR A 176 3.48 4.66 7.83
N LEU A 177 4.65 4.77 8.45
CA LEU A 177 5.77 5.58 7.99
C LEU A 177 6.98 4.67 7.82
N GLY A 178 7.64 4.74 6.68
CA GLY A 178 8.87 4.01 6.44
C GLY A 178 10.09 4.65 7.11
N ASP A 179 11.27 4.14 6.77
CA ASP A 179 12.53 4.56 7.40
C ASP A 179 13.12 5.85 6.83
N TYR A 180 12.51 6.45 5.79
CA TYR A 180 12.97 7.67 5.10
C TYR A 180 14.39 7.57 4.53
N ASP A 181 14.87 6.35 4.20
CA ASP A 181 16.28 6.07 3.91
C ASP A 181 17.25 6.50 5.02
N ARG A 182 16.77 6.54 6.25
CA ARG A 182 17.48 6.99 7.44
C ARG A 182 17.63 5.89 8.48
N ALA A 183 17.55 4.63 8.05
CA ALA A 183 17.58 3.49 8.96
C ALA A 183 18.80 3.47 9.88
N GLN A 184 19.95 3.92 9.39
CA GLN A 184 21.21 3.94 10.13
C GLN A 184 21.42 5.22 10.96
N ASP A 185 20.56 6.22 10.82
CA ASP A 185 20.62 7.42 11.65
C ASP A 185 20.22 7.06 13.09
N THR A 186 20.89 7.67 14.05
CA THR A 186 20.62 7.47 15.47
C THR A 186 19.62 8.49 15.99
N GLY A 187 18.56 8.01 16.63
CA GLY A 187 17.54 8.83 17.25
C GLY A 187 17.89 9.25 18.68
N PRO A 188 16.99 10.00 19.34
CA PRO A 188 17.22 10.55 20.69
C PRO A 188 17.50 9.50 21.78
N GLN A 189 17.00 8.26 21.63
CA GLN A 189 17.28 7.18 22.59
C GLN A 189 18.61 6.44 22.31
N GLY A 190 19.43 6.93 21.36
CA GLY A 190 20.70 6.29 20.98
C GLY A 190 20.55 4.99 20.19
N LYS A 191 19.37 4.75 19.61
CA LYS A 191 19.07 3.60 18.76
C LYS A 191 18.88 4.05 17.32
N HIS A 192 18.97 3.12 16.36
CA HIS A 192 18.57 3.40 14.97
C HIS A 192 17.11 3.86 14.88
N LEU A 193 16.80 4.80 14.00
CA LEU A 193 15.48 5.44 13.95
C LEU A 193 14.30 4.45 13.91
N PRO A 194 14.31 3.34 13.13
CA PRO A 194 13.22 2.37 13.19
C PRO A 194 13.10 1.63 14.54
N GLN A 195 14.17 1.58 15.35
CA GLN A 195 14.21 0.97 16.68
C GLN A 195 14.03 1.99 17.82
N ASP A 196 14.11 3.28 17.54
CA ASP A 196 13.93 4.35 18.52
C ASP A 196 12.45 4.70 18.69
N LEU A 197 11.89 4.45 19.86
CA LEU A 197 10.48 4.67 20.12
C LEU A 197 10.11 6.16 20.31
N SER A 198 11.07 7.06 20.43
CA SER A 198 10.81 8.50 20.52
C SER A 198 10.48 9.16 19.18
N THR A 199 10.51 8.41 18.08
CA THR A 199 10.24 8.91 16.72
C THR A 199 9.29 7.97 15.96
N PRO A 200 8.38 8.51 15.12
CA PRO A 200 7.47 7.69 14.32
C PRO A 200 8.11 7.12 13.03
N ILE A 201 9.40 7.36 12.76
CA ILE A 201 10.10 6.84 11.57
C ILE A 201 10.28 5.32 11.66
N GLY A 202 9.87 4.57 10.63
CA GLY A 202 9.91 3.10 10.61
C GLY A 202 8.88 2.47 11.53
N LYS A 203 7.67 3.05 11.61
CA LYS A 203 6.60 2.67 12.54
C LYS A 203 5.25 2.49 11.84
N MET A 204 4.41 1.68 12.45
CA MET A 204 2.96 1.76 12.29
C MET A 204 2.40 2.56 13.44
N LEU A 205 1.55 3.53 13.15
CA LEU A 205 0.87 4.38 14.11
C LEU A 205 -0.61 4.02 14.18
N ARG A 206 -1.20 4.12 15.38
CA ARG A 206 -2.63 3.96 15.64
C ARG A 206 -3.13 5.17 16.39
N VAL A 207 -4.18 5.82 15.87
CA VAL A 207 -4.65 7.11 16.37
C VAL A 207 -6.17 7.22 16.39
N ASN A 208 -6.69 8.08 17.25
CA ASN A 208 -8.10 8.42 17.29
C ASN A 208 -8.52 9.19 16.03
N LYS A 209 -9.61 8.78 15.42
CA LYS A 209 -10.18 9.42 14.23
C LYS A 209 -10.65 10.85 14.43
N ALA A 210 -10.92 11.26 15.66
CA ALA A 210 -11.44 12.58 15.98
C ALA A 210 -10.36 13.66 16.04
N ASP A 211 -9.18 13.33 16.59
CA ASP A 211 -8.16 14.33 16.96
C ASP A 211 -6.71 13.91 16.67
N GLY A 212 -6.48 12.72 16.11
CA GLY A 212 -5.14 12.21 15.79
C GLY A 212 -4.28 11.82 17.00
N ARG A 213 -4.84 11.85 18.22
CA ARG A 213 -4.11 11.46 19.43
C ARG A 213 -4.05 9.94 19.58
N ALA A 214 -3.11 9.49 20.40
CA ALA A 214 -2.99 8.08 20.74
C ALA A 214 -4.22 7.59 21.54
N PRO A 215 -4.81 6.44 21.18
CA PRO A 215 -5.73 5.73 22.07
C PRO A 215 -5.09 5.35 23.40
N THR A 216 -5.90 5.28 24.46
CA THR A 216 -5.41 5.00 25.82
C THR A 216 -4.89 3.58 26.03
N ASP A 217 -5.18 2.69 25.11
CA ASP A 217 -4.77 1.28 25.07
C ASP A 217 -3.63 1.01 24.05
N ASN A 218 -2.99 2.05 23.50
CA ASN A 218 -1.81 1.89 22.67
C ASN A 218 -0.64 1.29 23.48
N PRO A 219 0.19 0.45 22.82
CA PRO A 219 1.25 -0.31 23.52
C PRO A 219 2.24 0.55 24.31
N PHE A 220 2.53 1.74 23.82
CA PHE A 220 3.56 2.62 24.39
C PHE A 220 2.98 3.90 25.01
N VAL A 221 1.66 3.99 25.21
CA VAL A 221 0.98 5.20 25.70
C VAL A 221 1.43 5.62 27.11
N ASN A 222 1.89 4.67 27.92
CA ASN A 222 2.38 4.91 29.28
C ASN A 222 3.91 5.05 29.37
N ASP A 223 4.64 4.96 28.25
CA ASP A 223 6.09 5.19 28.20
C ASP A 223 6.36 6.67 27.87
N PRO A 224 6.84 7.47 28.88
CA PRO A 224 7.07 8.90 28.65
C PRO A 224 8.22 9.21 27.67
N THR A 225 8.99 8.19 27.25
CA THR A 225 10.10 8.32 26.32
C THR A 225 9.73 7.91 24.89
N ALA A 226 8.52 7.35 24.69
CA ALA A 226 8.03 6.91 23.40
C ALA A 226 7.01 7.88 22.79
N ASP A 227 6.89 7.89 21.47
CA ASP A 227 5.71 8.46 20.83
C ASP A 227 4.50 7.57 21.12
N PRO A 228 3.49 8.07 21.85
CA PRO A 228 2.37 7.26 22.31
C PRO A 228 1.49 6.72 21.17
N ARG A 229 1.62 7.27 19.96
CA ARG A 229 0.86 6.84 18.78
C ARG A 229 1.40 5.55 18.16
N ILE A 230 2.60 5.10 18.54
CA ILE A 230 3.22 3.90 17.99
C ILE A 230 2.40 2.66 18.36
N TYR A 231 2.04 1.88 17.32
CA TYR A 231 1.41 0.57 17.45
C TYR A 231 2.40 -0.57 17.30
N ALA A 232 3.31 -0.48 16.31
CA ALA A 232 4.39 -1.44 16.04
C ALA A 232 5.58 -0.74 15.41
N TYR A 233 6.78 -1.36 15.45
CA TYR A 233 8.00 -0.69 15.04
C TYR A 233 9.03 -1.62 14.41
N GLY A 234 10.11 -1.02 13.86
CA GLY A 234 11.20 -1.76 13.25
C GLY A 234 10.91 -2.16 11.81
N PHE A 235 10.25 -1.27 11.05
CA PHE A 235 9.96 -1.45 9.62
C PHE A 235 10.93 -0.65 8.75
N ARG A 236 11.21 -1.17 7.55
CA ARG A 236 11.87 -0.40 6.50
C ARG A 236 10.86 0.36 5.64
N GLY A 237 9.98 -0.36 4.99
CA GLY A 237 8.96 0.15 4.09
C GLY A 237 7.69 -0.68 4.22
N ALA A 238 7.02 -0.60 5.39
CA ALA A 238 5.69 -1.17 5.58
C ALA A 238 4.72 -0.35 4.72
N PHE A 239 4.61 -0.71 3.44
CA PHE A 239 3.90 0.13 2.47
C PHE A 239 2.40 0.01 2.62
N ASN A 240 1.85 -1.21 2.69
CA ASN A 240 0.42 -1.42 2.85
C ASN A 240 0.11 -2.52 3.87
N PHE A 241 -1.11 -2.49 4.37
CA PHE A 241 -1.63 -3.45 5.33
C PHE A 241 -3.15 -3.57 5.19
N THR A 242 -3.71 -4.68 5.67
CA THR A 242 -5.16 -4.90 5.71
C THR A 242 -5.54 -5.71 6.94
N PHE A 243 -6.78 -5.55 7.38
CA PHE A 243 -7.36 -6.35 8.46
C PHE A 243 -8.18 -7.50 7.88
N ARG A 244 -7.93 -8.71 8.37
CA ARG A 244 -8.78 -9.84 8.00
C ARG A 244 -10.19 -9.65 8.59
N PRO A 245 -11.26 -9.54 7.77
CA PRO A 245 -12.60 -9.19 8.27
C PRO A 245 -13.12 -10.16 9.33
N ALA A 246 -12.84 -11.48 9.17
CA ALA A 246 -13.36 -12.51 10.07
C ALA A 246 -12.70 -12.54 11.47
N SER A 247 -11.51 -11.96 11.66
CA SER A 247 -10.75 -12.07 12.91
C SER A 247 -10.19 -10.73 13.42
N GLY A 248 -10.22 -9.68 12.62
CA GLY A 248 -9.55 -8.41 12.94
C GLY A 248 -8.03 -8.49 12.96
N ARG A 249 -7.43 -9.63 12.58
CA ARG A 249 -5.96 -9.77 12.54
C ARG A 249 -5.39 -8.91 11.43
N LEU A 250 -4.32 -8.19 11.77
CA LEU A 250 -3.64 -7.24 10.89
C LEU A 250 -2.50 -7.93 10.13
N TYR A 251 -2.52 -7.81 8.81
CA TYR A 251 -1.46 -8.26 7.91
C TYR A 251 -0.88 -7.08 7.17
N GLY A 252 0.42 -7.09 6.91
CA GLY A 252 1.10 -6.03 6.18
C GLY A 252 2.21 -6.56 5.29
N THR A 253 2.66 -5.73 4.35
CA THR A 253 3.91 -5.93 3.61
C THR A 253 5.03 -5.17 4.29
N ASP A 254 6.24 -5.73 4.32
CA ASP A 254 7.46 -5.02 4.69
C ASP A 254 8.49 -5.18 3.57
N ASN A 255 8.72 -4.10 2.86
CA ASN A 255 9.65 -4.06 1.74
C ASN A 255 11.08 -3.92 2.29
N ALA A 256 11.68 -5.05 2.63
CA ALA A 256 12.97 -5.13 3.34
C ALA A 256 14.21 -4.88 2.46
N GLY A 257 14.05 -4.38 1.25
CA GLY A 257 15.14 -4.07 0.32
C GLY A 257 15.20 -5.04 -0.86
N VAL A 258 16.34 -5.69 -1.14
CA VAL A 258 16.56 -6.39 -2.41
C VAL A 258 16.04 -7.85 -2.44
N THR A 259 15.78 -8.52 -1.31
CA THR A 259 15.52 -9.98 -1.34
C THR A 259 14.51 -10.51 -0.35
N CYS A 260 14.06 -9.73 0.62
CA CYS A 260 13.29 -10.26 1.76
C CYS A 260 11.95 -9.57 1.94
N GLU A 261 11.27 -9.27 0.85
CA GLU A 261 9.94 -8.68 0.88
C GLU A 261 8.91 -9.69 1.33
N GLY A 262 8.39 -9.48 2.51
CA GLY A 262 7.55 -10.43 3.20
C GLY A 262 6.15 -9.92 3.52
N VAL A 263 5.25 -10.86 3.70
CA VAL A 263 3.96 -10.61 4.35
C VAL A 263 4.13 -10.95 5.83
N ILE A 264 3.73 -10.03 6.68
CA ILE A 264 3.85 -10.11 8.13
C ILE A 264 2.49 -10.05 8.81
N ILE A 265 2.37 -10.63 10.00
CA ILE A 265 1.27 -10.35 10.92
C ILE A 265 1.76 -9.26 11.86
N VAL A 266 1.00 -8.14 11.92
CA VAL A 266 1.36 -7.01 12.76
C VAL A 266 0.61 -7.10 14.09
N GLU A 267 1.36 -7.04 15.18
CA GLU A 267 0.84 -7.15 16.55
C GLU A 267 1.17 -5.88 17.34
N ALA A 268 0.32 -5.54 18.28
CA ALA A 268 0.52 -4.42 19.20
C ALA A 268 1.87 -4.55 19.94
N GLY A 269 2.70 -3.51 19.93
CA GLY A 269 4.04 -3.51 20.53
C GLY A 269 5.08 -4.35 19.78
N GLY A 270 4.73 -4.93 18.63
CA GLY A 270 5.61 -5.79 17.86
C GLY A 270 6.85 -5.08 17.31
N ASN A 271 8.04 -5.71 17.45
CA ASN A 271 9.29 -5.29 16.82
C ASN A 271 9.60 -6.18 15.62
N TYR A 272 9.77 -5.59 14.42
CA TYR A 272 10.05 -6.29 13.16
C TYR A 272 11.54 -6.26 12.78
N GLY A 273 12.35 -5.62 13.60
CA GLY A 273 13.81 -5.78 13.67
C GLY A 273 14.64 -4.87 12.77
N TRP A 274 14.06 -4.17 11.79
CA TRP A 274 14.82 -3.28 10.92
C TRP A 274 15.43 -2.10 11.70
N PRO A 275 16.70 -1.71 11.42
CA PRO A 275 17.69 -2.27 10.50
C PRO A 275 18.61 -3.31 11.15
N ASP A 276 18.40 -3.70 12.41
CA ASP A 276 19.26 -4.53 13.22
C ASP A 276 19.16 -6.04 12.88
N VAL A 277 18.59 -6.36 11.73
CA VAL A 277 18.35 -7.71 11.23
C VAL A 277 19.42 -8.14 10.24
N GLY A 278 20.49 -8.74 10.75
CA GLY A 278 21.53 -9.37 9.92
C GLY A 278 22.31 -8.45 8.98
N PRO A 279 23.36 -8.96 8.34
CA PRO A 279 24.13 -8.18 7.36
C PRO A 279 23.39 -8.02 6.04
N PHE A 280 23.37 -6.81 5.50
CA PHE A 280 22.88 -6.53 4.15
C PHE A 280 24.00 -6.78 3.11
N PRO A 281 23.77 -7.41 1.96
CA PRO A 281 22.52 -8.02 1.49
C PRO A 281 22.20 -9.34 2.21
N PHE A 282 20.92 -9.56 2.52
CA PHE A 282 20.50 -10.72 3.30
C PHE A 282 20.72 -12.03 2.53
N SER A 283 21.60 -12.89 3.05
CA SER A 283 21.70 -14.29 2.60
C SER A 283 20.63 -15.18 3.23
N ASP A 284 20.06 -14.73 4.36
CA ASP A 284 19.00 -15.38 5.09
C ASP A 284 17.98 -14.34 5.57
N CYS A 285 16.79 -14.37 5.01
CA CYS A 285 15.72 -13.43 5.34
C CYS A 285 15.15 -13.60 6.74
N SER A 286 15.47 -14.67 7.44
CA SER A 286 15.03 -14.94 8.82
C SER A 286 16.05 -14.47 9.87
N ALA A 287 17.30 -14.27 9.49
CA ALA A 287 18.39 -14.02 10.42
C ALA A 287 18.17 -12.73 11.23
N GLY A 288 18.20 -12.86 12.55
CA GLY A 288 18.12 -11.75 13.51
C GLY A 288 16.74 -11.08 13.61
N ARG A 289 15.71 -11.54 12.90
CA ARG A 289 14.37 -10.96 12.98
C ARG A 289 13.65 -11.41 14.25
N PRO A 290 13.19 -10.50 15.11
CA PRO A 290 12.40 -10.85 16.30
C PRO A 290 11.05 -11.49 15.94
N LYS A 291 10.46 -11.06 14.79
CA LYS A 291 9.23 -11.62 14.22
C LYS A 291 9.46 -11.96 12.76
N LEU A 292 9.18 -13.20 12.39
CA LEU A 292 9.34 -13.70 11.02
C LEU A 292 8.14 -13.34 10.16
N PRO A 293 8.33 -13.05 8.86
CA PRO A 293 7.26 -13.04 7.88
C PRO A 293 6.56 -14.41 7.80
N ILE A 294 5.28 -14.40 7.50
CA ILE A 294 4.48 -15.61 7.24
C ILE A 294 4.78 -16.24 5.89
N GLY A 295 5.53 -15.53 5.05
CA GLY A 295 6.04 -15.93 3.76
C GLY A 295 6.60 -14.74 3.00
N TYR A 296 7.21 -15.01 1.86
CA TYR A 296 7.85 -14.01 1.01
C TYR A 296 7.14 -13.91 -0.35
N LEU A 297 7.05 -12.69 -0.87
CA LEU A 297 6.51 -12.41 -2.19
C LEU A 297 7.51 -12.81 -3.28
N ALA A 298 8.79 -12.46 -3.10
CA ALA A 298 9.89 -12.92 -3.94
C ALA A 298 10.60 -14.10 -3.29
N GLN A 299 10.98 -15.11 -4.09
CA GLN A 299 11.82 -16.20 -3.57
C GLN A 299 13.24 -15.69 -3.28
N ALA A 300 13.77 -16.02 -2.11
CA ALA A 300 15.12 -15.69 -1.66
C ALA A 300 16.27 -16.25 -2.53
N SER A 301 15.96 -16.99 -3.60
CA SER A 301 16.93 -17.65 -4.48
C SER A 301 17.55 -16.78 -5.55
N ARG A 302 17.12 -15.49 -5.68
CA ARG A 302 17.76 -14.56 -6.62
C ARG A 302 18.98 -13.92 -5.99
N SER A 303 20.00 -13.67 -6.82
CA SER A 303 21.28 -13.08 -6.36
C SER A 303 21.06 -11.77 -5.59
N PRO A 304 21.71 -11.57 -4.43
CA PRO A 304 21.64 -10.32 -3.68
C PRO A 304 22.11 -9.07 -4.45
N SER A 305 22.84 -9.26 -5.54
CA SER A 305 23.28 -8.17 -6.43
C SER A 305 22.28 -7.82 -7.52
N ASP A 306 21.16 -8.56 -7.61
CA ASP A 306 20.14 -8.36 -8.62
C ASP A 306 19.07 -7.40 -8.07
N PHE A 307 19.17 -6.12 -8.42
CA PHE A 307 18.18 -5.08 -8.08
C PHE A 307 16.78 -5.41 -8.65
N ASP A 308 16.70 -6.28 -9.64
CA ASP A 308 15.44 -6.74 -10.23
C ASP A 308 14.74 -7.82 -9.40
N SER A 309 15.32 -8.24 -8.28
CA SER A 309 14.72 -9.24 -7.38
C SER A 309 13.67 -8.68 -6.42
N THR A 310 13.58 -7.35 -6.26
CA THR A 310 12.52 -6.74 -5.44
C THR A 310 11.21 -6.70 -6.22
N VAL A 311 10.11 -7.05 -5.57
CA VAL A 311 8.78 -7.00 -6.18
C VAL A 311 7.98 -5.77 -5.76
N GLY A 312 8.32 -5.17 -4.60
CA GLY A 312 7.63 -4.00 -4.06
C GLY A 312 6.19 -4.31 -3.68
N GLY A 313 5.99 -5.15 -2.66
CA GLY A 313 4.64 -5.44 -2.16
C GLY A 313 3.92 -4.14 -1.77
N SER A 314 2.81 -3.86 -2.43
CA SER A 314 2.03 -2.62 -2.29
C SER A 314 0.61 -2.92 -1.80
N GLY A 315 -0.45 -2.54 -2.53
CA GLY A 315 -1.83 -2.76 -2.12
C GLY A 315 -2.12 -4.20 -1.71
N MET A 316 -2.92 -4.39 -0.67
CA MET A 316 -3.33 -5.72 -0.23
C MET A 316 -4.75 -5.74 0.35
N GLU A 317 -5.48 -6.82 0.05
CA GLU A 317 -6.86 -6.97 0.51
C GLU A 317 -7.25 -8.44 0.69
N PHE A 318 -8.11 -8.72 1.67
CA PHE A 318 -8.71 -10.05 1.81
C PHE A 318 -9.92 -10.20 0.91
N ILE A 319 -9.95 -11.29 0.16
CA ILE A 319 -11.09 -11.67 -0.67
C ILE A 319 -11.81 -12.89 -0.10
N SER A 320 -13.13 -12.93 -0.28
CA SER A 320 -13.92 -14.11 0.04
C SER A 320 -14.17 -14.94 -1.23
N GLY A 321 -14.18 -16.26 -1.09
CA GLY A 321 -14.47 -17.18 -2.17
C GLY A 321 -15.90 -17.12 -2.74
N THR A 322 -16.76 -16.27 -2.18
CA THR A 322 -18.16 -16.15 -2.61
C THR A 322 -18.28 -15.70 -4.07
N ARG A 323 -17.51 -14.68 -4.47
CA ARG A 323 -17.52 -14.16 -5.84
C ARG A 323 -16.53 -14.86 -6.75
N TYR A 324 -15.40 -15.29 -6.20
CA TYR A 324 -14.34 -15.98 -6.92
C TYR A 324 -14.13 -17.40 -6.36
N ALA A 325 -15.08 -18.30 -6.63
CA ALA A 325 -15.01 -19.68 -6.14
C ALA A 325 -13.68 -20.38 -6.50
N VAL A 326 -13.09 -20.04 -7.65
CA VAL A 326 -11.79 -20.57 -8.10
C VAL A 326 -10.60 -20.09 -7.27
N LEU A 327 -10.73 -18.95 -6.58
CA LEU A 327 -9.67 -18.39 -5.72
C LEU A 327 -9.84 -18.80 -4.25
N GLY A 328 -11.08 -19.07 -3.80
CA GLY A 328 -11.38 -19.27 -2.39
C GLY A 328 -11.09 -18.04 -1.53
N ASP A 329 -11.18 -18.19 -0.21
CA ASP A 329 -10.75 -17.16 0.72
C ASP A 329 -9.23 -17.01 0.65
N SER A 330 -8.76 -15.81 0.30
CA SER A 330 -7.36 -15.56 0.05
C SER A 330 -6.99 -14.11 0.39
N LEU A 331 -5.70 -13.85 0.53
CA LEU A 331 -5.13 -12.51 0.55
C LEU A 331 -4.61 -12.19 -0.86
N VAL A 332 -5.01 -11.06 -1.42
CA VAL A 332 -4.44 -10.57 -2.68
C VAL A 332 -3.46 -9.42 -2.41
N VAL A 333 -2.39 -9.36 -3.21
CA VAL A 333 -1.32 -8.36 -3.05
C VAL A 333 -0.88 -7.87 -4.42
N CYS A 334 -0.82 -6.55 -4.60
CA CYS A 334 -0.17 -5.92 -5.73
C CYS A 334 1.35 -5.88 -5.56
N GLU A 335 2.08 -5.95 -6.64
CA GLU A 335 3.52 -5.81 -6.69
C GLU A 335 3.91 -4.61 -7.58
N ALA A 336 4.38 -3.53 -6.98
CA ALA A 336 4.67 -2.29 -7.68
C ALA A 336 5.71 -2.43 -8.81
N ARG A 337 6.72 -3.30 -8.66
CA ARG A 337 7.79 -3.44 -9.66
C ARG A 337 7.50 -4.46 -10.74
N THR A 338 6.86 -5.56 -10.40
CA THR A 338 6.51 -6.61 -11.35
C THR A 338 5.14 -6.40 -11.98
N GLN A 339 4.36 -5.47 -11.41
CA GLN A 339 2.99 -5.12 -11.82
C GLN A 339 2.05 -6.34 -11.81
N LEU A 340 2.26 -7.24 -10.86
CA LEU A 340 1.46 -8.44 -10.71
C LEU A 340 0.44 -8.28 -9.58
N LEU A 341 -0.75 -8.82 -9.78
CA LEU A 341 -1.70 -9.10 -8.71
C LEU A 341 -1.55 -10.57 -8.32
N ARG A 342 -1.14 -10.80 -7.08
CA ARG A 342 -0.96 -12.15 -6.54
C ARG A 342 -2.08 -12.54 -5.62
N ARG A 343 -2.39 -13.83 -5.64
CA ARG A 343 -3.21 -14.53 -4.67
C ARG A 343 -2.31 -15.32 -3.73
N LEU A 344 -2.47 -15.08 -2.43
CA LEU A 344 -1.77 -15.79 -1.37
C LEU A 344 -2.78 -16.64 -0.59
N VAL A 345 -2.55 -17.96 -0.55
CA VAL A 345 -3.35 -18.87 0.28
C VAL A 345 -2.67 -19.04 1.61
N LEU A 346 -3.41 -18.80 2.68
CA LEU A 346 -2.91 -18.92 4.04
C LEU A 346 -3.34 -20.22 4.68
N ALA A 347 -2.41 -20.89 5.40
CA ALA A 347 -2.66 -22.17 6.05
C ALA A 347 -3.61 -22.04 7.25
N PRO A 348 -4.77 -22.72 7.26
CA PRO A 348 -5.62 -22.81 8.44
C PRO A 348 -4.97 -23.71 9.52
N PRO A 349 -5.36 -23.60 10.81
CA PRO A 349 -6.34 -22.63 11.31
C PRO A 349 -5.73 -21.26 11.62
N ASN A 350 -4.42 -21.14 11.76
CA ASN A 350 -3.75 -19.95 12.29
C ASN A 350 -3.58 -18.86 11.23
N LEU A 351 -3.54 -19.21 9.93
CA LEU A 351 -3.31 -18.29 8.82
C LEU A 351 -1.99 -17.47 8.97
N ASP A 352 -0.97 -18.15 9.49
CA ASP A 352 0.35 -17.61 9.79
C ASP A 352 1.45 -18.16 8.86
N LYS A 353 1.04 -18.77 7.75
CA LYS A 353 1.94 -19.32 6.74
C LYS A 353 1.30 -19.24 5.35
N ILE A 354 2.04 -18.74 4.37
CA ILE A 354 1.67 -18.80 2.95
C ILE A 354 1.91 -20.19 2.41
N THR A 355 0.90 -20.82 1.81
CA THR A 355 0.96 -22.16 1.21
C THR A 355 0.87 -22.17 -0.30
N ALA A 356 0.36 -21.11 -0.91
CA ALA A 356 0.38 -20.89 -2.34
C ALA A 356 0.53 -19.38 -2.64
N ASN A 357 1.17 -19.09 -3.77
CA ASN A 357 1.46 -17.74 -4.25
C ASN A 357 1.29 -17.76 -5.78
N ASP A 358 0.11 -17.38 -6.24
CA ASP A 358 -0.31 -17.48 -7.64
C ASP A 358 -0.46 -16.09 -8.25
N VAL A 359 -0.09 -15.92 -9.52
CA VAL A 359 -0.39 -14.72 -10.30
C VAL A 359 -1.83 -14.84 -10.83
N ILE A 360 -2.68 -13.87 -10.48
CA ILE A 360 -4.09 -13.86 -10.89
C ILE A 360 -4.44 -12.73 -11.87
N ALA A 361 -3.63 -11.67 -11.92
CA ALA A 361 -3.74 -10.62 -12.92
C ALA A 361 -2.40 -9.89 -13.10
N ARG A 362 -2.34 -9.02 -14.10
CA ARG A 362 -1.23 -8.09 -14.37
C ARG A 362 -1.72 -6.66 -14.28
N ASP A 363 -0.81 -5.71 -14.38
CA ASP A 363 -1.08 -4.27 -14.31
C ASP A 363 -1.62 -3.81 -12.93
N CYS A 364 -1.23 -4.49 -11.84
CA CYS A 364 -1.47 -4.04 -10.47
C CYS A 364 -0.23 -3.35 -9.93
N TRP A 365 -0.34 -2.04 -9.69
CA TRP A 365 0.82 -1.24 -9.28
C TRP A 365 0.83 -0.91 -7.79
N LEU A 366 -0.18 -0.21 -7.28
CA LEU A 366 -0.12 0.35 -5.94
C LEU A 366 -1.26 -0.10 -5.03
N ASP A 367 -2.50 -0.16 -5.51
CA ASP A 367 -3.62 -0.47 -4.62
C ASP A 367 -4.59 -1.48 -5.20
N VAL A 368 -5.24 -2.21 -4.30
CA VAL A 368 -6.29 -3.19 -4.58
C VAL A 368 -7.36 -3.10 -3.49
N THR A 369 -8.63 -3.14 -3.90
CA THR A 369 -9.79 -3.12 -3.00
C THR A 369 -10.89 -4.03 -3.52
N VAL A 370 -11.87 -4.36 -2.67
CA VAL A 370 -13.06 -5.13 -3.03
C VAL A 370 -14.26 -4.19 -3.11
N GLY A 371 -14.93 -4.19 -4.25
CA GLY A 371 -16.14 -3.39 -4.45
C GLY A 371 -17.39 -3.96 -3.77
N PRO A 372 -18.47 -3.18 -3.69
CA PRO A 372 -19.75 -3.62 -3.12
C PRO A 372 -20.40 -4.77 -3.93
N ASP A 373 -19.98 -4.97 -5.16
CA ASP A 373 -20.33 -6.11 -6.00
C ASP A 373 -19.52 -7.39 -5.71
N GLY A 374 -18.59 -7.31 -4.76
CA GLY A 374 -17.67 -8.38 -4.37
C GLY A 374 -16.55 -8.64 -5.37
N LEU A 375 -16.37 -7.76 -6.38
CA LEU A 375 -15.29 -7.88 -7.35
C LEU A 375 -14.04 -7.16 -6.86
N ILE A 376 -12.89 -7.63 -7.34
CA ILE A 376 -11.57 -7.03 -7.06
C ILE A 376 -11.36 -5.87 -8.03
N TYR A 377 -11.03 -4.70 -7.47
CA TYR A 377 -10.61 -3.51 -8.21
C TYR A 377 -9.16 -3.23 -7.88
N TYR A 378 -8.36 -2.89 -8.88
CA TYR A 378 -6.95 -2.59 -8.71
C TYR A 378 -6.49 -1.50 -9.69
N ALA A 379 -5.43 -0.80 -9.33
CA ALA A 379 -4.94 0.32 -10.10
C ALA A 379 -3.53 0.09 -10.64
N ASN A 380 -3.30 0.65 -11.83
CA ASN A 380 -1.96 0.89 -12.37
C ASN A 380 -1.68 2.41 -12.45
N LEU A 381 -0.66 2.80 -13.21
CA LEU A 381 -0.25 4.21 -13.33
C LEU A 381 -1.27 5.09 -14.07
N THR A 382 -2.19 4.51 -14.84
CA THR A 382 -3.06 5.24 -15.78
C THR A 382 -4.52 4.84 -15.72
N GLU A 383 -4.85 3.75 -15.01
CA GLU A 383 -6.18 3.15 -15.05
C GLU A 383 -6.53 2.49 -13.72
N ILE A 384 -7.84 2.45 -13.44
CA ILE A 384 -8.44 1.53 -12.48
C ILE A 384 -9.09 0.40 -13.27
N ARG A 385 -8.82 -0.82 -12.87
CA ARG A 385 -9.30 -2.05 -13.51
C ARG A 385 -10.17 -2.86 -12.55
N ARG A 386 -11.01 -3.72 -13.12
CA ARG A 386 -11.84 -4.65 -12.37
C ARG A 386 -11.54 -6.07 -12.84
N LEU A 387 -11.31 -6.98 -11.91
CA LEU A 387 -11.11 -8.41 -12.20
C LEU A 387 -12.46 -9.11 -12.30
N LEU A 388 -12.67 -9.88 -13.35
CA LEU A 388 -13.89 -10.62 -13.61
C LEU A 388 -13.68 -12.11 -13.33
N PRO A 389 -14.65 -12.80 -12.70
CA PRO A 389 -14.60 -14.23 -12.53
C PRO A 389 -14.66 -14.95 -13.91
N PRO A 390 -14.29 -16.24 -13.98
CA PRO A 390 -14.43 -17.00 -15.21
C PRO A 390 -15.86 -16.95 -15.73
N ALA A 391 -15.99 -16.91 -17.06
CA ALA A 391 -17.32 -17.05 -17.68
C ALA A 391 -17.95 -18.39 -17.22
N PRO A 392 -19.26 -18.42 -16.93
CA PRO A 392 -19.93 -19.67 -16.59
C PRO A 392 -19.75 -20.68 -17.71
N SER A 393 -19.38 -21.92 -17.35
CA SER A 393 -19.29 -22.99 -18.32
C SER A 393 -20.61 -23.12 -19.08
N PRO A 394 -20.61 -23.27 -20.42
CA PRO A 394 -21.83 -23.48 -21.16
C PRO A 394 -22.59 -24.67 -20.58
N SER A 395 -23.89 -24.49 -20.31
CA SER A 395 -24.72 -25.60 -19.85
C SER A 395 -24.65 -26.75 -20.87
N PRO A 396 -24.53 -28.00 -20.42
CA PRO A 396 -24.54 -29.14 -21.35
C PRO A 396 -25.79 -29.05 -22.24
N SER A 397 -25.58 -29.12 -23.54
CA SER A 397 -26.71 -29.15 -24.49
C SER A 397 -27.63 -30.30 -24.11
N PRO A 398 -28.96 -30.09 -24.15
CA PRO A 398 -29.87 -31.19 -23.89
C PRO A 398 -29.60 -32.33 -24.84
N PRO A 399 -29.71 -33.60 -24.39
CA PRO A 399 -29.43 -34.74 -25.23
C PRO A 399 -30.35 -34.68 -26.46
N THR A 400 -29.77 -34.85 -27.64
CA THR A 400 -30.52 -34.93 -28.89
C THR A 400 -31.51 -36.07 -28.76
N PRO A 401 -32.81 -35.89 -29.03
CA PRO A 401 -33.78 -36.94 -28.98
C PRO A 401 -33.39 -38.04 -29.96
N PRO A 402 -33.60 -39.32 -29.63
CA PRO A 402 -33.28 -40.42 -30.53
C PRO A 402 -34.07 -40.24 -31.83
N ALA A 403 -33.41 -40.44 -32.95
CA ALA A 403 -34.02 -40.42 -34.27
C ALA A 403 -35.11 -41.53 -34.32
N SER A 404 -36.33 -41.13 -34.63
CA SER A 404 -37.46 -42.03 -34.80
C SER A 404 -37.38 -42.82 -36.09
#